data_edca5b6d4ab6ba62abed5616cf8518ad
#
_entry.id   edca5b6d4ab6ba62abed5616cf8518ad
#
_cell.length_a   1.000
_cell.length_b   1.000
_cell.length_c   1.000
_cell.angle_alpha   90.00
_cell.angle_beta   90.00
_cell.angle_gamma   90.00
#
_symmetry.space_group_name_H-M   'P 1'
#
loop_
_entity.id
_entity.type
_entity.pdbx_description
1 polymer ?
#
loop_
_entity_poly.entity_id
_entity_poly.type
_entity_poly.pdbx_seq_one_letter_code
_entity_poly.pdbx_strand_id
1 'polypeptide(L)'
;FGVLKDIKEGEYRVICTPMEVASIVGAGHTVLVEKDCGAKAGFPDEAYAKMGATVVETAKEMWERCDFLAKVKEIEPSEYGYLREGQMIYCCIHPAGHPEEVQAILDSKCIAITAEDSHRFGSPNCEAAGKQGALFGLESMLTINGGKGKFVGGFAGAPGMNVLILGGGVVGQGALSVLHALGANVTVMDINAGIPRLLGDRYNQKINTMYCTKEAIASVLPQTDMVINCVKWPKQRKDFLIDK
;
A
#
# COMPACT_ATOMS: atom_id res chain seq x y z
N PHE A 1 -13.50 -21.14 3.23
CA PHE A 1 -12.68 -19.98 2.94
C PHE A 1 -12.96 -19.52 1.51
N GLY A 2 -13.11 -18.21 1.30
CA GLY A 2 -13.39 -17.64 -0.02
C GLY A 2 -12.37 -16.58 -0.43
N VAL A 3 -11.88 -16.67 -1.68
CA VAL A 3 -11.05 -15.66 -2.32
C VAL A 3 -11.94 -14.87 -3.29
N LEU A 4 -12.26 -13.64 -2.94
CA LEU A 4 -13.09 -12.75 -3.75
C LEU A 4 -12.26 -12.06 -4.85
N LYS A 5 -12.90 -11.82 -5.97
CA LYS A 5 -12.42 -10.89 -6.99
C LYS A 5 -12.56 -9.46 -6.47
N ASP A 6 -11.50 -8.68 -6.61
CA ASP A 6 -11.60 -7.26 -6.30
C ASP A 6 -12.37 -6.52 -7.40
N ILE A 7 -13.33 -5.70 -7.00
CA ILE A 7 -14.19 -4.96 -7.94
C ILE A 7 -13.84 -3.47 -7.98
N LYS A 8 -12.86 -3.03 -7.17
CA LYS A 8 -12.38 -1.65 -7.19
C LYS A 8 -11.71 -1.34 -8.53
N GLU A 9 -12.07 -0.21 -9.12
CA GLU A 9 -11.48 0.21 -10.39
C GLU A 9 -9.96 0.30 -10.31
N GLY A 10 -9.27 -0.34 -11.26
CA GLY A 10 -7.81 -0.38 -11.33
C GLY A 10 -7.14 -1.38 -10.37
N GLU A 11 -7.88 -2.10 -9.52
CA GLU A 11 -7.31 -3.14 -8.67
C GLU A 11 -7.27 -4.48 -9.43
N TYR A 12 -6.06 -4.96 -9.67
CA TYR A 12 -5.80 -6.19 -10.42
C TYR A 12 -5.12 -7.28 -9.58
N ARG A 13 -4.76 -6.95 -8.34
CA ARG A 13 -4.14 -7.91 -7.43
C ARG A 13 -5.17 -8.89 -6.89
N VAL A 14 -4.70 -10.05 -6.46
CA VAL A 14 -5.47 -11.03 -5.72
C VAL A 14 -4.86 -11.24 -4.34
N ILE A 15 -5.67 -11.50 -3.34
CA ILE A 15 -5.22 -11.64 -1.95
C ILE A 15 -4.49 -12.95 -1.68
N CYS A 16 -4.84 -14.02 -2.41
CA CYS A 16 -4.21 -15.33 -2.32
C CYS A 16 -3.86 -15.81 -3.73
N THR A 17 -2.61 -16.18 -3.95
CA THR A 17 -2.19 -16.90 -5.16
C THR A 17 -2.58 -18.37 -5.05
N PRO A 18 -2.46 -19.17 -6.14
CA PRO A 18 -2.70 -20.63 -6.05
C PRO A 18 -1.84 -21.33 -4.98
N MET A 19 -0.65 -20.82 -4.65
CA MET A 19 0.20 -21.44 -3.62
C MET A 19 -0.37 -21.26 -2.20
N GLU A 20 -0.88 -20.08 -1.86
CA GLU A 20 -1.53 -19.86 -0.57
C GLU A 20 -2.82 -20.67 -0.48
N VAL A 21 -3.57 -20.78 -1.59
CA VAL A 21 -4.77 -21.64 -1.66
C VAL A 21 -4.40 -23.10 -1.40
N ALA A 22 -3.32 -23.63 -2.00
CA ALA A 22 -2.84 -24.99 -1.71
C ALA A 22 -2.54 -25.20 -0.23
N SER A 23 -1.94 -24.19 0.43
CA SER A 23 -1.63 -24.24 1.86
C SER A 23 -2.90 -24.28 2.72
N ILE A 24 -3.92 -23.49 2.36
CA ILE A 24 -5.21 -23.45 3.07
C ILE A 24 -5.96 -24.78 2.89
N VAL A 25 -5.98 -25.33 1.67
CA VAL A 25 -6.56 -26.66 1.39
C VAL A 25 -5.80 -27.76 2.14
N GLY A 26 -4.46 -27.69 2.15
CA GLY A 26 -3.61 -28.62 2.88
C GLY A 26 -3.82 -28.58 4.40
N ALA A 27 -4.27 -27.46 4.94
CA ALA A 27 -4.67 -27.31 6.33
C ALA A 27 -6.08 -27.89 6.63
N GLY A 28 -6.78 -28.44 5.63
CA GLY A 28 -8.07 -29.09 5.79
C GLY A 28 -9.29 -28.19 5.56
N HIS A 29 -9.09 -26.99 5.03
CA HIS A 29 -10.19 -26.06 4.74
C HIS A 29 -10.72 -26.27 3.32
N THR A 30 -12.04 -26.12 3.14
CA THR A 30 -12.66 -25.96 1.83
C THR A 30 -12.39 -24.55 1.32
N VAL A 31 -11.86 -24.42 0.10
CA VAL A 31 -11.57 -23.12 -0.53
C VAL A 31 -12.44 -22.92 -1.76
N LEU A 32 -13.17 -21.82 -1.79
CA LEU A 32 -13.88 -21.30 -2.95
C LEU A 32 -13.10 -20.11 -3.52
N VAL A 33 -13.06 -20.00 -4.83
CA VAL A 33 -12.38 -18.90 -5.53
C VAL A 33 -13.35 -18.32 -6.54
N GLU A 34 -13.57 -17.00 -6.48
CA GLU A 34 -14.43 -16.34 -7.45
C GLU A 34 -13.78 -16.37 -8.83
N LYS A 35 -14.56 -16.65 -9.86
CA LYS A 35 -14.14 -16.70 -11.24
C LYS A 35 -13.37 -15.44 -11.66
N ASP A 36 -12.26 -15.65 -12.36
CA ASP A 36 -11.36 -14.60 -12.84
C ASP A 36 -10.74 -13.73 -11.73
N CYS A 37 -10.79 -14.10 -10.45
CA CYS A 37 -10.26 -13.26 -9.36
C CYS A 37 -8.75 -13.00 -9.48
N GLY A 38 -7.98 -13.96 -9.98
CA GLY A 38 -6.54 -13.87 -10.18
C GLY A 38 -6.11 -13.61 -11.63
N ALA A 39 -7.04 -13.61 -12.59
CA ALA A 39 -6.71 -13.61 -14.03
C ALA A 39 -5.84 -12.41 -14.44
N LYS A 40 -6.17 -11.20 -13.97
CA LYS A 40 -5.38 -9.99 -14.25
C LYS A 40 -4.04 -9.94 -13.52
N ALA A 41 -3.88 -10.73 -12.46
CA ALA A 41 -2.61 -10.91 -11.75
C ALA A 41 -1.75 -12.06 -12.33
N GLY A 42 -2.22 -12.71 -13.42
CA GLY A 42 -1.52 -13.80 -14.09
C GLY A 42 -1.85 -15.20 -13.55
N PHE A 43 -2.89 -15.34 -12.72
CA PHE A 43 -3.33 -16.60 -12.15
C PHE A 43 -4.72 -16.98 -12.71
N PRO A 44 -4.81 -17.85 -13.74
CA PRO A 44 -6.07 -18.31 -14.29
C PRO A 44 -6.80 -19.27 -13.33
N ASP A 45 -8.10 -19.42 -13.49
CA ASP A 45 -8.97 -20.24 -12.64
C ASP A 45 -8.50 -21.70 -12.54
N GLU A 46 -7.96 -22.26 -13.64
CA GLU A 46 -7.41 -23.61 -13.67
C GLU A 46 -6.22 -23.79 -12.72
N ALA A 47 -5.46 -22.73 -12.47
CA ALA A 47 -4.34 -22.76 -11.52
C ALA A 47 -4.85 -22.95 -10.09
N TYR A 48 -5.93 -22.30 -9.72
CA TYR A 48 -6.59 -22.48 -8.42
C TYR A 48 -7.26 -23.85 -8.28
N ALA A 49 -7.96 -24.30 -9.34
CA ALA A 49 -8.60 -25.60 -9.34
C ALA A 49 -7.57 -26.74 -9.16
N LYS A 50 -6.40 -26.66 -9.79
CA LYS A 50 -5.29 -27.62 -9.59
C LYS A 50 -4.79 -27.67 -8.15
N MET A 51 -4.94 -26.60 -7.38
CA MET A 51 -4.56 -26.53 -5.97
C MET A 51 -5.69 -26.97 -5.01
N GLY A 52 -6.80 -27.48 -5.55
CA GLY A 52 -7.91 -28.02 -4.77
C GLY A 52 -9.02 -27.03 -4.44
N ALA A 53 -9.01 -25.82 -5.01
CA ALA A 53 -10.12 -24.89 -4.87
C ALA A 53 -11.27 -25.23 -5.81
N THR A 54 -12.48 -24.82 -5.42
CA THR A 54 -13.66 -24.81 -6.30
C THR A 54 -13.87 -23.41 -6.84
N VAL A 55 -13.90 -23.26 -8.17
CA VAL A 55 -14.22 -22.00 -8.82
C VAL A 55 -15.73 -21.75 -8.78
N VAL A 56 -16.13 -20.55 -8.40
CA VAL A 56 -17.52 -20.12 -8.23
C VAL A 56 -17.79 -18.94 -9.17
N GLU A 57 -18.92 -18.99 -9.86
CA GLU A 57 -19.22 -18.05 -10.96
C GLU A 57 -19.53 -16.62 -10.50
N THR A 58 -20.06 -16.43 -9.29
CA THR A 58 -20.56 -15.12 -8.84
C THR A 58 -20.11 -14.74 -7.43
N ALA A 59 -19.86 -13.45 -7.22
CA ALA A 59 -19.60 -12.90 -5.88
C ALA A 59 -20.73 -13.25 -4.90
N LYS A 60 -22.00 -13.13 -5.31
CA LYS A 60 -23.16 -13.44 -4.46
C LYS A 60 -23.04 -14.85 -3.86
N GLU A 61 -22.75 -15.86 -4.70
CA GLU A 61 -22.59 -17.22 -4.24
C GLU A 61 -21.41 -17.37 -3.26
N MET A 62 -20.31 -16.62 -3.49
CA MET A 62 -19.17 -16.56 -2.56
C MET A 62 -19.59 -16.05 -1.18
N TRP A 63 -20.31 -14.92 -1.15
CA TRP A 63 -20.80 -14.30 0.08
C TRP A 63 -21.78 -15.21 0.85
N GLU A 64 -22.63 -15.96 0.14
CA GLU A 64 -23.60 -16.88 0.74
C GLU A 64 -22.95 -18.15 1.34
N ARG A 65 -21.88 -18.68 0.68
CA ARG A 65 -21.31 -19.98 1.01
C ARG A 65 -20.10 -19.94 1.94
N CYS A 66 -19.38 -18.82 1.99
CA CYS A 66 -18.13 -18.76 2.75
C CYS A 66 -18.35 -18.18 4.14
N ASP A 67 -17.69 -18.79 5.13
CA ASP A 67 -17.65 -18.28 6.52
C ASP A 67 -16.54 -17.25 6.69
N PHE A 68 -15.47 -17.40 5.93
CA PHE A 68 -14.34 -16.48 5.88
C PHE A 68 -14.11 -16.04 4.43
N LEU A 69 -14.13 -14.74 4.17
CA LEU A 69 -13.87 -14.14 2.88
C LEU A 69 -12.61 -13.28 2.92
N ALA A 70 -11.85 -13.28 1.84
CA ALA A 70 -10.67 -12.45 1.70
C ALA A 70 -10.64 -11.71 0.36
N LYS A 71 -10.30 -10.42 0.39
CA LYS A 71 -10.06 -9.58 -0.80
C LYS A 71 -8.97 -8.55 -0.49
N VAL A 72 -8.47 -7.87 -1.51
CA VAL A 72 -7.35 -6.92 -1.36
C VAL A 72 -7.83 -5.59 -0.80
N LYS A 73 -8.87 -4.99 -1.43
CA LYS A 73 -9.34 -3.64 -1.13
C LYS A 73 -10.63 -3.63 -0.32
N GLU A 74 -11.10 -2.44 -0.04
CA GLU A 74 -12.29 -2.12 0.75
C GLU A 74 -13.52 -2.90 0.25
N ILE A 75 -14.50 -3.11 1.12
CA ILE A 75 -15.82 -3.61 0.73
C ILE A 75 -16.54 -2.47 0.02
N GLU A 76 -16.91 -2.68 -1.22
CA GLU A 76 -17.57 -1.65 -2.02
C GLU A 76 -19.08 -1.55 -1.67
N PRO A 77 -19.73 -0.39 -1.89
CA PRO A 77 -21.15 -0.20 -1.53
C PRO A 77 -22.08 -1.25 -2.11
N SER A 78 -21.78 -1.79 -3.28
CA SER A 78 -22.55 -2.88 -3.90
C SER A 78 -22.46 -4.22 -3.17
N GLU A 79 -21.46 -4.38 -2.28
CA GLU A 79 -21.20 -5.61 -1.51
C GLU A 79 -21.81 -5.53 -0.09
N TYR A 80 -22.17 -4.33 0.42
CA TYR A 80 -22.65 -4.15 1.80
C TYR A 80 -23.87 -5.03 2.13
N GLY A 81 -24.76 -5.23 1.15
CA GLY A 81 -25.96 -6.07 1.31
C GLY A 81 -25.68 -7.57 1.44
N TYR A 82 -24.47 -8.03 1.22
CA TYR A 82 -24.08 -9.43 1.35
C TYR A 82 -23.47 -9.77 2.72
N LEU A 83 -23.05 -8.75 3.50
CA LEU A 83 -22.50 -8.93 4.83
C LEU A 83 -23.52 -9.60 5.76
N ARG A 84 -23.09 -10.57 6.55
CA ARG A 84 -23.96 -11.29 7.50
C ARG A 84 -23.30 -11.48 8.86
N GLU A 85 -24.14 -11.59 9.89
CA GLU A 85 -23.71 -11.78 11.27
C GLU A 85 -22.79 -13.00 11.40
N GLY A 86 -21.65 -12.82 12.08
CA GLY A 86 -20.65 -13.86 12.35
C GLY A 86 -19.77 -14.25 11.17
N GLN A 87 -20.02 -13.75 9.97
CA GLN A 87 -19.12 -13.95 8.83
C GLN A 87 -17.83 -13.18 9.02
N MET A 88 -16.70 -13.77 8.71
CA MET A 88 -15.40 -13.11 8.77
C MET A 88 -15.01 -12.55 7.40
N ILE A 89 -14.48 -11.32 7.37
CA ILE A 89 -13.90 -10.74 6.18
C ILE A 89 -12.51 -10.15 6.48
N TYR A 90 -11.55 -10.48 5.64
CA TYR A 90 -10.17 -9.97 5.68
C TYR A 90 -9.90 -9.13 4.44
N CYS A 91 -9.73 -7.83 4.62
CA CYS A 91 -9.43 -6.88 3.53
C CYS A 91 -8.81 -5.60 4.08
N CYS A 92 -8.31 -4.73 3.19
CA CYS A 92 -7.92 -3.37 3.56
C CYS A 92 -9.18 -2.51 3.73
N ILE A 93 -9.54 -2.16 4.96
CA ILE A 93 -10.77 -1.41 5.29
C ILE A 93 -10.51 0.10 5.31
N HIS A 94 -9.35 0.53 5.82
CA HIS A 94 -9.02 1.96 6.01
C HIS A 94 -10.12 2.77 6.72
N PRO A 95 -10.57 2.39 7.91
CA PRO A 95 -11.83 2.85 8.53
C PRO A 95 -11.95 4.36 8.67
N ALA A 96 -10.84 5.07 8.87
CA ALA A 96 -10.83 6.54 8.92
C ALA A 96 -11.19 7.20 7.58
N GLY A 97 -11.05 6.48 6.47
CA GLY A 97 -11.35 6.94 5.12
C GLY A 97 -12.76 6.57 4.63
N HIS A 98 -13.35 5.51 5.20
CA HIS A 98 -14.56 4.85 4.70
C HIS A 98 -15.61 4.66 5.81
N PRO A 99 -16.22 5.74 6.34
CA PRO A 99 -17.18 5.66 7.45
C PRO A 99 -18.45 4.86 7.09
N GLU A 100 -18.86 4.86 5.83
CA GLU A 100 -20.05 4.13 5.36
C GLU A 100 -19.78 2.61 5.35
N GLU A 101 -18.60 2.17 4.95
CA GLU A 101 -18.17 0.78 5.05
C GLU A 101 -18.14 0.32 6.52
N VAL A 102 -17.58 1.15 7.41
CA VAL A 102 -17.57 0.87 8.85
C VAL A 102 -18.98 0.71 9.39
N GLN A 103 -19.92 1.56 8.98
CA GLN A 103 -21.32 1.46 9.41
C GLN A 103 -21.95 0.16 8.91
N ALA A 104 -21.73 -0.21 7.64
CA ALA A 104 -22.24 -1.47 7.09
C ALA A 104 -21.69 -2.70 7.83
N ILE A 105 -20.40 -2.69 8.18
CA ILE A 105 -19.76 -3.73 9.00
C ILE A 105 -20.42 -3.84 10.38
N LEU A 106 -20.66 -2.71 11.05
CA LEU A 106 -21.29 -2.68 12.37
C LEU A 106 -22.73 -3.16 12.33
N ASP A 107 -23.51 -2.72 11.34
CA ASP A 107 -24.91 -3.07 11.17
C ASP A 107 -25.09 -4.56 10.87
N SER A 108 -24.22 -5.14 10.08
CA SER A 108 -24.22 -6.56 9.72
C SER A 108 -23.76 -7.49 10.84
N LYS A 109 -23.02 -6.95 11.83
CA LYS A 109 -22.35 -7.71 12.89
C LYS A 109 -21.37 -8.78 12.35
N CYS A 110 -20.79 -8.57 11.19
CA CYS A 110 -19.71 -9.39 10.69
C CYS A 110 -18.41 -9.14 11.48
N ILE A 111 -17.45 -10.04 11.34
CA ILE A 111 -16.11 -9.91 11.95
C ILE A 111 -15.15 -9.42 10.88
N ALA A 112 -14.82 -8.14 10.92
CA ALA A 112 -13.89 -7.55 9.97
C ALA A 112 -12.46 -7.51 10.53
N ILE A 113 -11.50 -8.00 9.74
CA ILE A 113 -10.08 -8.03 10.06
C ILE A 113 -9.35 -7.13 9.07
N THR A 114 -8.73 -6.06 9.58
CA THR A 114 -8.02 -5.09 8.75
C THR A 114 -6.68 -5.64 8.26
N ALA A 115 -6.53 -5.79 6.95
CA ALA A 115 -5.30 -6.31 6.36
C ALA A 115 -4.11 -5.37 6.58
N GLU A 116 -4.34 -4.05 6.55
CA GLU A 116 -3.31 -3.04 6.76
C GLU A 116 -2.63 -3.09 8.13
N ASP A 117 -3.33 -3.56 9.16
CA ASP A 117 -2.82 -3.63 10.53
C ASP A 117 -2.36 -5.04 10.94
N SER A 118 -2.54 -6.05 10.07
CA SER A 118 -2.22 -7.45 10.38
C SER A 118 -0.77 -7.86 10.08
N HIS A 119 0.02 -6.99 9.45
CA HIS A 119 1.37 -7.32 9.01
C HIS A 119 2.42 -7.02 10.08
N ARG A 120 3.10 -8.06 10.56
CA ARG A 120 4.16 -7.95 11.59
C ARG A 120 5.28 -6.98 11.22
N PHE A 121 5.65 -6.88 9.95
CA PHE A 121 6.78 -6.08 9.46
C PHE A 121 6.34 -4.85 8.65
N GLY A 122 5.09 -4.46 8.75
CA GLY A 122 4.48 -3.39 7.94
C GLY A 122 3.79 -3.92 6.69
N SER A 123 2.81 -3.15 6.21
CA SER A 123 2.01 -3.54 5.05
C SER A 123 2.84 -3.54 3.76
N PRO A 124 2.89 -4.65 3.00
CA PRO A 124 3.54 -4.67 1.68
C PRO A 124 2.88 -3.71 0.70
N ASN A 125 1.60 -3.40 0.86
CA ASN A 125 0.91 -2.38 0.07
C ASN A 125 1.48 -0.98 0.32
N CYS A 126 1.81 -0.67 1.59
CA CYS A 126 2.46 0.59 1.94
C CYS A 126 3.87 0.69 1.36
N GLU A 127 4.63 -0.39 1.38
CA GLU A 127 5.95 -0.43 0.75
C GLU A 127 5.85 -0.23 -0.76
N ALA A 128 4.94 -0.95 -1.43
CA ALA A 128 4.68 -0.80 -2.86
C ALA A 128 4.24 0.62 -3.22
N ALA A 129 3.35 1.24 -2.42
CA ALA A 129 2.91 2.62 -2.61
C ALA A 129 4.08 3.61 -2.54
N GLY A 130 5.00 3.42 -1.59
CA GLY A 130 6.20 4.25 -1.49
C GLY A 130 7.12 4.11 -2.72
N LYS A 131 7.38 2.88 -3.14
CA LYS A 131 8.18 2.60 -4.34
C LYS A 131 7.56 3.21 -5.59
N GLN A 132 6.26 3.01 -5.79
CA GLN A 132 5.54 3.56 -6.94
C GLN A 132 5.47 5.09 -6.90
N GLY A 133 5.24 5.67 -5.71
CA GLY A 133 5.25 7.12 -5.53
C GLY A 133 6.59 7.76 -5.89
N ALA A 134 7.71 7.09 -5.58
CA ALA A 134 9.03 7.53 -6.02
C ALA A 134 9.18 7.51 -7.54
N LEU A 135 8.70 6.47 -8.22
CA LEU A 135 8.72 6.37 -9.69
C LEU A 135 7.87 7.46 -10.34
N PHE A 136 6.66 7.71 -9.84
CA PHE A 136 5.82 8.81 -10.34
C PHE A 136 6.46 10.18 -10.10
N GLY A 137 7.12 10.36 -8.94
CA GLY A 137 7.90 11.57 -8.68
C GLY A 137 9.00 11.77 -9.72
N LEU A 138 9.76 10.72 -10.04
CA LEU A 138 10.81 10.77 -11.07
C LEU A 138 10.24 11.02 -12.47
N GLU A 139 9.12 10.40 -12.81
CA GLU A 139 8.42 10.64 -14.07
C GLU A 139 7.98 12.11 -14.20
N SER A 140 7.45 12.71 -13.13
CA SER A 140 7.05 14.12 -13.10
C SER A 140 8.22 15.09 -13.24
N MET A 141 9.45 14.65 -12.95
CA MET A 141 10.67 15.47 -13.11
C MET A 141 11.17 15.54 -14.55
N LEU A 142 10.66 14.71 -15.44
CA LEU A 142 11.01 14.75 -16.88
C LEU A 142 10.50 16.04 -17.52
N THR A 143 11.30 16.63 -18.41
CA THR A 143 10.92 17.87 -19.13
C THR A 143 9.69 17.71 -20.01
N ILE A 144 9.47 16.51 -20.56
CA ILE A 144 8.26 16.18 -21.33
C ILE A 144 6.98 16.22 -20.49
N ASN A 145 7.12 16.09 -19.17
CA ASN A 145 6.02 16.18 -18.20
C ASN A 145 6.01 17.53 -17.44
N GLY A 146 6.77 18.53 -17.90
CA GLY A 146 6.87 19.85 -17.29
C GLY A 146 7.84 19.96 -16.12
N GLY A 147 8.61 18.90 -15.84
CA GLY A 147 9.59 18.88 -14.77
C GLY A 147 10.90 19.59 -15.12
N LYS A 148 11.81 19.70 -14.12
CA LYS A 148 13.11 20.38 -14.28
C LYS A 148 14.11 19.62 -15.16
N GLY A 149 13.88 18.37 -15.51
CA GLY A 149 14.80 17.55 -16.31
C GLY A 149 16.09 17.15 -15.60
N LYS A 150 16.17 17.27 -14.29
CA LYS A 150 17.36 16.87 -13.51
C LYS A 150 17.40 15.34 -13.37
N PHE A 151 18.56 14.74 -13.66
CA PHE A 151 18.72 13.29 -13.58
C PHE A 151 18.89 12.82 -12.12
N VAL A 152 18.25 11.71 -11.74
CA VAL A 152 18.13 11.26 -10.34
C VAL A 152 19.48 11.00 -9.68
N GLY A 153 20.34 10.23 -10.30
CA GLY A 153 21.67 9.85 -9.77
C GLY A 153 22.80 10.77 -10.19
N GLY A 154 22.50 11.79 -11.00
CA GLY A 154 23.57 12.59 -11.63
C GLY A 154 24.34 11.83 -12.69
N PHE A 155 25.39 12.43 -13.18
CA PHE A 155 26.37 11.83 -14.11
C PHE A 155 27.71 12.57 -13.99
N ALA A 156 28.74 12.10 -14.69
CA ALA A 156 30.08 12.68 -14.58
C ALA A 156 30.07 14.21 -14.77
N GLY A 157 30.44 14.92 -13.72
CA GLY A 157 30.45 16.40 -13.68
C GLY A 157 29.13 17.07 -13.28
N ALA A 158 28.05 16.32 -13.02
CA ALA A 158 26.78 16.87 -12.56
C ALA A 158 26.20 16.09 -11.37
N PRO A 159 25.78 16.76 -10.28
CA PRO A 159 25.21 16.11 -9.10
C PRO A 159 23.82 15.54 -9.39
N GLY A 160 23.44 14.52 -8.62
CA GLY A 160 22.09 13.95 -8.61
C GLY A 160 21.06 14.87 -7.97
N MET A 161 19.80 14.42 -7.98
CA MET A 161 18.68 15.10 -7.32
C MET A 161 18.85 15.12 -5.81
N ASN A 162 18.44 16.21 -5.19
CA ASN A 162 18.17 16.29 -3.76
C ASN A 162 16.69 15.99 -3.53
N VAL A 163 16.39 14.92 -2.81
CA VAL A 163 15.01 14.50 -2.54
C VAL A 163 14.71 14.54 -1.06
N LEU A 164 13.62 15.20 -0.68
CA LEU A 164 13.10 15.21 0.68
C LEU A 164 11.94 14.23 0.81
N ILE A 165 12.05 13.27 1.73
CA ILE A 165 10.97 12.38 2.13
C ILE A 165 10.45 12.81 3.49
N LEU A 166 9.18 13.18 3.57
CA LEU A 166 8.47 13.49 4.81
C LEU A 166 7.75 12.24 5.30
N GLY A 167 8.17 11.73 6.46
CA GLY A 167 7.70 10.45 7.02
C GLY A 167 8.55 9.26 6.61
N GLY A 168 9.25 8.65 7.58
CA GLY A 168 10.13 7.48 7.41
C GLY A 168 9.46 6.15 7.78
N GLY A 169 8.12 6.10 7.78
CA GLY A 169 7.34 4.87 7.94
C GLY A 169 7.50 3.91 6.75
N VAL A 170 6.65 2.88 6.65
CA VAL A 170 6.76 1.84 5.61
C VAL A 170 6.71 2.45 4.19
N VAL A 171 5.82 3.42 3.95
CA VAL A 171 5.73 4.14 2.67
C VAL A 171 7.03 4.90 2.37
N GLY A 172 7.51 5.69 3.35
CA GLY A 172 8.75 6.47 3.18
C GLY A 172 9.98 5.59 2.96
N GLN A 173 10.06 4.45 3.65
CA GLN A 173 11.14 3.46 3.43
C GLN A 173 11.05 2.82 2.04
N GLY A 174 9.85 2.58 1.53
CA GLY A 174 9.64 2.14 0.15
C GLY A 174 10.17 3.16 -0.86
N ALA A 175 9.81 4.44 -0.71
CA ALA A 175 10.32 5.51 -1.56
C ALA A 175 11.85 5.66 -1.45
N LEU A 176 12.38 5.66 -0.22
CA LEU A 176 13.81 5.74 0.04
C LEU A 176 14.59 4.63 -0.67
N SER A 177 14.08 3.39 -0.63
CA SER A 177 14.77 2.25 -1.25
C SER A 177 15.01 2.42 -2.75
N VAL A 178 14.04 2.98 -3.47
CA VAL A 178 14.14 3.25 -4.91
C VAL A 178 15.09 4.42 -5.17
N LEU A 179 14.88 5.54 -4.49
CA LEU A 179 15.63 6.78 -4.74
C LEU A 179 17.11 6.64 -4.38
N HIS A 180 17.41 5.98 -3.25
CA HIS A 180 18.78 5.71 -2.85
C HIS A 180 19.49 4.76 -3.82
N ALA A 181 18.81 3.70 -4.28
CA ALA A 181 19.36 2.76 -5.27
C ALA A 181 19.66 3.44 -6.61
N LEU A 182 18.88 4.46 -6.99
CA LEU A 182 19.11 5.26 -8.21
C LEU A 182 20.14 6.39 -8.02
N GLY A 183 20.73 6.53 -6.83
CA GLY A 183 21.78 7.49 -6.55
C GLY A 183 21.33 8.91 -6.22
N ALA A 184 20.07 9.12 -5.83
CA ALA A 184 19.62 10.41 -5.33
C ALA A 184 20.26 10.76 -3.98
N ASN A 185 20.44 12.05 -3.72
CA ASN A 185 20.78 12.59 -2.39
C ASN A 185 19.50 12.68 -1.56
N VAL A 186 19.23 11.69 -0.69
CA VAL A 186 17.97 11.62 0.03
C VAL A 186 18.11 12.17 1.44
N THR A 187 17.17 13.03 1.82
CA THR A 187 16.93 13.43 3.21
C THR A 187 15.58 12.88 3.66
N VAL A 188 15.56 12.14 4.77
CA VAL A 188 14.32 11.63 5.38
C VAL A 188 14.06 12.35 6.68
N MET A 189 12.84 12.85 6.86
CA MET A 189 12.40 13.48 8.10
C MET A 189 11.24 12.73 8.73
N ASP A 190 11.29 12.53 10.04
CA ASP A 190 10.20 11.92 10.80
C ASP A 190 10.06 12.59 12.18
N ILE A 191 8.85 12.64 12.72
CA ILE A 191 8.55 13.13 14.08
C ILE A 191 8.91 12.09 15.16
N ASN A 192 9.06 10.83 14.79
CA ASN A 192 9.54 9.79 15.68
C ASN A 192 11.08 9.72 15.55
N ALA A 193 11.79 10.24 16.54
CA ALA A 193 13.26 10.28 16.55
C ALA A 193 13.94 8.89 16.38
N GLY A 194 13.23 7.80 16.68
CA GLY A 194 13.73 6.44 16.45
C GLY A 194 13.87 6.08 14.98
N ILE A 195 13.06 6.67 14.10
CA ILE A 195 13.10 6.40 12.65
C ILE A 195 14.36 6.96 11.99
N PRO A 196 14.71 8.26 12.15
CA PRO A 196 15.98 8.80 11.65
C PRO A 196 17.19 7.98 12.10
N ARG A 197 17.24 7.58 13.37
CA ARG A 197 18.33 6.74 13.89
C ARG A 197 18.39 5.38 13.20
N LEU A 198 17.25 4.68 13.14
CA LEU A 198 17.14 3.36 12.47
C LEU A 198 17.61 3.44 11.01
N LEU A 199 17.17 4.46 10.29
CA LEU A 199 17.50 4.63 8.87
C LEU A 199 18.98 5.02 8.68
N GLY A 200 19.52 5.90 9.53
CA GLY A 200 20.93 6.24 9.53
C GLY A 200 21.81 5.00 9.69
N ASP A 201 21.50 4.15 10.66
CA ASP A 201 22.22 2.90 10.91
C ASP A 201 22.07 1.91 9.74
N ARG A 202 20.85 1.73 9.21
CA ARG A 202 20.58 0.81 8.09
C ARG A 202 21.32 1.19 6.81
N TYR A 203 21.44 2.46 6.52
CA TYR A 203 22.08 2.97 5.30
C TYR A 203 23.54 3.41 5.53
N ASN A 204 24.15 3.03 6.67
CA ASN A 204 25.55 3.35 7.02
C ASN A 204 25.84 4.85 6.88
N GLN A 205 24.94 5.70 7.34
CA GLN A 205 25.00 7.17 7.27
C GLN A 205 25.15 7.74 5.83
N LYS A 206 24.78 6.96 4.80
CA LYS A 206 24.83 7.41 3.40
C LYS A 206 23.60 8.20 2.95
N ILE A 207 22.65 8.40 3.83
CA ILE A 207 21.47 9.26 3.65
C ILE A 207 21.44 10.31 4.75
N ASN A 208 20.78 11.43 4.49
CA ASN A 208 20.54 12.42 5.51
C ASN A 208 19.26 12.07 6.28
N THR A 209 19.29 12.16 7.59
CA THR A 209 18.12 11.95 8.43
C THR A 209 17.97 13.08 9.42
N MET A 210 16.74 13.59 9.60
CA MET A 210 16.45 14.73 10.48
C MET A 210 15.16 14.53 11.24
N TYR A 211 15.07 15.13 12.43
CA TYR A 211 13.80 15.27 13.13
C TYR A 211 12.91 16.26 12.37
N CYS A 212 11.64 15.91 12.16
CA CYS A 212 10.72 16.68 11.33
C CYS A 212 10.11 17.84 12.11
N THR A 213 10.52 19.06 11.79
CA THR A 213 9.87 20.32 12.22
C THR A 213 9.66 21.23 11.00
N LYS A 214 8.82 22.24 11.11
CA LYS A 214 8.63 23.24 10.03
C LYS A 214 9.94 23.94 9.70
N GLU A 215 10.74 24.28 10.71
CA GLU A 215 12.05 24.93 10.56
C GLU A 215 13.05 24.00 9.86
N ALA A 216 13.09 22.72 10.22
CA ALA A 216 13.94 21.75 9.55
C ALA A 216 13.55 21.57 8.08
N ILE A 217 12.26 21.47 7.78
CA ILE A 217 11.76 21.43 6.40
C ILE A 217 12.20 22.69 5.65
N ALA A 218 11.93 23.89 6.19
CA ALA A 218 12.28 25.14 5.57
C ALA A 218 13.79 25.28 5.28
N SER A 219 14.64 24.70 6.14
CA SER A 219 16.10 24.75 5.96
C SER A 219 16.61 23.96 4.76
N VAL A 220 15.92 22.90 4.34
CA VAL A 220 16.35 22.03 3.22
C VAL A 220 15.60 22.28 1.91
N LEU A 221 14.40 22.87 1.96
CA LEU A 221 13.57 23.13 0.78
C LEU A 221 14.27 23.92 -0.34
N PRO A 222 15.07 24.99 -0.06
CA PRO A 222 15.74 25.76 -1.13
C PRO A 222 16.66 24.92 -2.01
N GLN A 223 17.16 23.80 -1.51
CA GLN A 223 18.08 22.89 -2.23
C GLN A 223 17.38 21.62 -2.70
N THR A 224 16.09 21.45 -2.40
CA THR A 224 15.31 20.26 -2.72
C THR A 224 14.76 20.34 -4.15
N ASP A 225 14.98 19.30 -4.92
CA ASP A 225 14.43 19.18 -6.28
C ASP A 225 13.05 18.51 -6.29
N MET A 226 12.82 17.57 -5.36
CA MET A 226 11.57 16.79 -5.26
C MET A 226 11.23 16.50 -3.79
N VAL A 227 9.95 16.65 -3.45
CA VAL A 227 9.42 16.28 -2.13
C VAL A 227 8.43 15.12 -2.28
N ILE A 228 8.59 14.09 -1.46
CA ILE A 228 7.62 13.00 -1.36
C ILE A 228 7.02 13.01 0.04
N ASN A 229 5.70 13.25 0.11
CA ASN A 229 4.97 13.23 1.37
C ASN A 229 4.44 11.82 1.66
N CYS A 230 4.99 11.19 2.71
CA CYS A 230 4.65 9.85 3.16
C CYS A 230 4.01 9.84 4.57
N VAL A 231 3.62 11.02 5.10
CA VAL A 231 2.97 11.09 6.41
C VAL A 231 1.49 10.73 6.31
N LYS A 232 0.99 10.09 7.35
CA LYS A 232 -0.45 9.86 7.51
C LYS A 232 -1.15 11.21 7.73
N TRP A 233 -2.11 11.55 6.86
CA TRP A 233 -2.82 12.82 6.90
C TRP A 233 -4.25 12.64 7.40
N PRO A 234 -4.57 12.96 8.66
CA PRO A 234 -5.93 12.90 9.16
C PRO A 234 -6.82 13.92 8.43
N LYS A 235 -8.05 13.54 8.07
CA LYS A 235 -9.02 14.43 7.38
C LYS A 235 -9.30 15.74 8.15
N GLN A 236 -9.17 15.71 9.47
CA GLN A 236 -9.39 16.89 10.34
C GLN A 236 -8.22 17.86 10.35
N ARG A 237 -7.06 17.46 9.85
CA ARG A 237 -5.87 18.32 9.83
C ARG A 237 -6.04 19.42 8.79
N LYS A 238 -5.90 20.69 9.23
CA LYS A 238 -6.08 21.89 8.41
C LYS A 238 -4.78 22.65 8.13
N ASP A 239 -3.70 22.31 8.83
CA ASP A 239 -2.38 22.92 8.64
C ASP A 239 -1.60 22.18 7.54
N PHE A 240 -0.66 22.88 6.93
CA PHE A 240 0.27 22.31 5.95
C PHE A 240 1.65 22.14 6.57
N LEU A 241 2.40 21.12 6.10
CA LEU A 241 3.81 20.94 6.46
C LEU A 241 4.72 21.94 5.73
N ILE A 242 4.32 22.29 4.51
CA ILE A 242 5.02 23.24 3.66
C ILE A 242 4.01 24.32 3.32
N ASP A 243 4.30 25.55 3.76
CA ASP A 243 3.53 26.75 3.43
C ASP A 243 4.01 27.32 2.08
N LYS A 244 3.21 28.20 1.45
CA LYS A 244 3.57 28.89 0.21
C LYS A 244 4.73 29.84 0.39
#